data_ec9159cc76ca7d4541a988bdf18fab2e
#
_entry.id   ec9159cc76ca7d4541a988bdf18fab2e
#
_cell.length_a   1.000
_cell.length_b   1.000
_cell.length_c   1.000
_cell.angle_alpha   90.00
_cell.angle_beta   90.00
_cell.angle_gamma   90.00
#
_symmetry.space_group_name_H-M   'P 1'
#
loop_
_entity.id
_entity.type
_entity.pdbx_description
1 polymer ?
#
loop_
_entity_poly.entity_id
_entity_poly.type
_entity_poly.pdbx_seq_one_letter_code
_entity_poly.pdbx_strand_id
1 'polypeptide(L)'
;MKKVNDAKKTAFVFSHVHWDIEWYLPFRSFRFWLIKSLDRLIDPVSKQPGFKTFVYDGQVAPIDHYLEVKPENTAAIRRLVKNGKLSIGPFYTQYDEWL
;
A
#
# COMPACT_ATOMS: atom_id res chain seq x y z
N MET A 1 40.15 -20.04 -14.11
CA MET A 1 38.95 -19.21 -14.44
C MET A 1 37.73 -19.81 -13.75
N LYS A 2 37.15 -19.12 -12.77
CA LYS A 2 35.86 -19.55 -12.23
C LYS A 2 34.80 -19.29 -13.30
N LYS A 3 34.10 -20.34 -13.74
CA LYS A 3 32.92 -20.16 -14.58
C LYS A 3 31.91 -19.30 -13.82
N VAL A 4 31.61 -18.11 -14.34
CA VAL A 4 30.50 -17.33 -13.88
C VAL A 4 29.24 -18.15 -14.11
N ASN A 5 28.53 -18.47 -13.03
CA ASN A 5 27.30 -19.25 -13.13
C ASN A 5 26.23 -18.30 -13.72
N ASP A 6 25.94 -18.44 -15.01
CA ASP A 6 24.93 -17.70 -15.77
C ASP A 6 23.50 -18.12 -15.40
N ALA A 7 23.24 -18.47 -14.14
CA ALA A 7 21.90 -18.76 -13.68
C ALA A 7 21.01 -17.51 -13.85
N LYS A 8 19.93 -17.64 -14.62
CA LYS A 8 18.94 -16.58 -14.78
C LYS A 8 18.41 -16.17 -13.41
N LYS A 9 18.53 -14.90 -13.09
CA LYS A 9 17.95 -14.32 -11.87
C LYS A 9 16.57 -13.76 -12.21
N THR A 10 15.62 -13.95 -11.31
CA THR A 10 14.28 -13.38 -11.42
C THR A 10 14.15 -12.24 -10.44
N ALA A 11 13.66 -11.09 -10.90
CA ALA A 11 13.32 -9.97 -10.05
C ALA A 11 11.80 -9.80 -10.01
N PHE A 12 11.25 -9.64 -8.81
CA PHE A 12 9.85 -9.28 -8.61
C PHE A 12 9.79 -7.80 -8.25
N VAL A 13 9.04 -7.03 -9.05
CA VAL A 13 8.87 -5.59 -8.88
C VAL A 13 7.41 -5.28 -8.60
N PHE A 14 7.15 -4.55 -7.52
CA PHE A 14 5.81 -4.13 -7.14
C PHE A 14 5.82 -2.73 -6.53
N SER A 15 4.72 -2.00 -6.70
CA SER A 15 4.53 -0.69 -6.09
C SER A 15 4.23 -0.86 -4.60
N HIS A 16 4.89 -0.06 -3.78
CA HIS A 16 4.86 -0.20 -2.33
C HIS A 16 4.96 1.16 -1.65
N VAL A 17 4.37 1.26 -0.48
CA VAL A 17 4.57 2.37 0.45
C VAL A 17 4.66 1.84 1.88
N HIS A 18 5.60 2.39 2.63
CA HIS A 18 5.59 2.35 4.09
C HIS A 18 4.91 3.64 4.56
N TRP A 19 3.76 3.53 5.22
CA TRP A 19 2.99 4.69 5.62
C TRP A 19 3.15 4.96 7.11
N ASP A 20 3.79 6.10 7.43
CA ASP A 20 3.83 6.62 8.79
C ASP A 20 2.55 7.38 9.10
N ILE A 21 1.89 7.04 10.20
CA ILE A 21 0.67 7.70 10.64
C ILE A 21 0.99 9.10 11.19
N GLU A 22 2.12 9.20 11.85
CA GLU A 22 2.68 10.44 12.40
C GLU A 22 4.20 10.32 12.44
N TRP A 23 4.91 11.36 12.03
CA TRP A 23 6.38 11.38 12.06
C TRP A 23 6.90 12.81 12.19
N TYR A 24 7.47 13.41 11.11
CA TYR A 24 7.95 14.79 11.11
C TYR A 24 6.83 15.84 10.98
N LEU A 25 5.63 15.42 10.64
CA LEU A 25 4.41 16.21 10.62
C LEU A 25 3.34 15.53 11.49
N PRO A 26 2.37 16.29 12.01
CA PRO A 26 1.31 15.74 12.83
C PRO A 26 0.38 14.82 12.03
N PHE A 27 -0.36 13.96 12.75
CA PHE A 27 -1.32 13.01 12.19
C PHE A 27 -2.27 13.62 11.14
N ARG A 28 -2.76 14.84 11.38
CA ARG A 28 -3.66 15.53 10.45
C ARG A 28 -3.06 15.71 9.06
N SER A 29 -1.80 16.10 8.99
CA SER A 29 -1.09 16.35 7.73
C SER A 29 -0.85 15.04 6.98
N PHE A 30 -0.43 13.99 7.67
CA PHE A 30 -0.27 12.67 7.07
C PHE A 30 -1.61 12.10 6.61
N ARG A 31 -2.69 12.26 7.39
CA ARG A 31 -4.01 11.80 6.98
C ARG A 31 -4.51 12.52 5.72
N PHE A 32 -4.24 13.81 5.58
CA PHE A 32 -4.56 14.55 4.35
C PHE A 32 -3.87 13.96 3.11
N TRP A 33 -2.57 13.65 3.22
CA TRP A 33 -1.83 13.02 2.14
C TRP A 33 -2.28 11.58 1.87
N LEU A 34 -2.62 10.85 2.93
CA LEU A 34 -3.16 9.50 2.82
C LEU A 34 -4.46 9.48 2.00
N ILE A 35 -5.38 10.38 2.29
CA ILE A 35 -6.65 10.51 1.56
C ILE A 35 -6.38 10.74 0.07
N LYS A 36 -5.51 11.69 -0.26
CA LYS A 36 -5.14 11.97 -1.66
C LYS A 36 -4.49 10.77 -2.36
N SER A 37 -3.63 10.06 -1.64
CA SER A 37 -2.95 8.87 -2.16
C SER A 37 -3.94 7.75 -2.47
N LEU A 38 -4.83 7.44 -1.55
CA LEU A 38 -5.83 6.39 -1.72
C LEU A 38 -6.91 6.76 -2.74
N ASP A 39 -7.36 8.01 -2.78
CA ASP A 39 -8.26 8.48 -3.82
C ASP A 39 -7.67 8.22 -5.22
N ARG A 40 -6.38 8.54 -5.41
CA ARG A 40 -5.67 8.28 -6.67
C ARG A 40 -5.50 6.79 -6.96
N LEU A 41 -5.25 5.99 -5.93
CA LEU A 41 -5.13 4.55 -6.09
C LEU A 41 -6.46 3.93 -6.54
N ILE A 42 -7.57 4.35 -5.94
CA ILE A 42 -8.91 3.88 -6.30
C ILE A 42 -9.24 4.29 -7.74
N ASP A 43 -8.95 5.53 -8.12
CA ASP A 43 -9.16 6.09 -9.44
C ASP A 43 -8.24 7.29 -9.66
N PRO A 44 -7.41 7.36 -10.70
CA PRO A 44 -7.39 6.50 -11.90
C PRO A 44 -6.36 5.36 -11.89
N VAL A 45 -5.49 5.27 -10.87
CA VAL A 45 -4.31 4.39 -10.94
C VAL A 45 -4.68 2.92 -11.09
N SER A 46 -5.63 2.42 -10.28
CA SER A 46 -6.05 1.01 -10.32
C SER A 46 -6.71 0.59 -11.65
N LYS A 47 -7.12 1.56 -12.45
CA LYS A 47 -7.78 1.35 -13.75
C LYS A 47 -6.81 1.43 -14.93
N GLN A 48 -5.56 1.80 -14.69
CA GLN A 48 -4.57 1.91 -15.77
C GLN A 48 -4.21 0.54 -16.33
N PRO A 49 -4.04 0.43 -17.67
CA PRO A 49 -3.52 -0.78 -18.28
C PRO A 49 -2.17 -1.15 -17.68
N GLY A 50 -1.98 -2.41 -17.31
CA GLY A 50 -0.72 -2.88 -16.73
C GLY A 50 -0.59 -2.69 -15.22
N PHE A 51 -1.50 -1.99 -14.56
CA PHE A 51 -1.51 -1.91 -13.10
C PHE A 51 -1.81 -3.31 -12.50
N LYS A 52 -0.90 -3.80 -11.67
CA LYS A 52 -1.01 -5.12 -11.06
C LYS A 52 -1.44 -5.05 -9.61
N THR A 53 -0.63 -4.44 -8.77
CA THR A 53 -0.87 -4.40 -7.33
C THR A 53 -0.16 -3.22 -6.68
N PHE A 54 -0.67 -2.80 -5.54
CA PHE A 54 -0.04 -1.85 -4.63
C PHE A 54 -0.02 -2.43 -3.22
N VAL A 55 1.10 -2.28 -2.52
CA VAL A 55 1.32 -2.88 -1.20
C VAL A 55 1.46 -1.80 -0.15
N TYR A 56 0.60 -1.83 0.86
CA TYR A 56 0.67 -0.95 2.05
C TYR A 56 1.47 -1.59 3.18
N ASP A 57 2.61 -2.17 2.85
CA ASP A 57 3.64 -2.66 3.77
C ASP A 57 3.11 -3.49 4.96
N GLY A 58 2.08 -4.29 4.71
CA GLY A 58 1.46 -5.13 5.72
C GLY A 58 0.57 -4.41 6.74
N GLN A 59 0.25 -3.13 6.54
CA GLN A 59 -0.52 -2.32 7.47
C GLN A 59 -2.01 -2.25 7.10
N VAL A 60 -2.89 -2.25 8.11
CA VAL A 60 -4.33 -2.02 7.96
C VAL A 60 -4.75 -0.63 8.44
N ALA A 61 -4.09 -0.09 9.45
CA ALA A 61 -4.43 1.20 10.05
C ALA A 61 -4.62 2.35 9.04
N PRO A 62 -3.77 2.51 7.99
CA PRO A 62 -3.99 3.54 6.99
C PRO A 62 -5.35 3.43 6.30
N ILE A 63 -5.84 2.22 6.09
CA ILE A 63 -7.15 2.00 5.46
C ILE A 63 -8.29 2.40 6.40
N ASP A 64 -8.20 2.08 7.68
CA ASP A 64 -9.17 2.51 8.68
C ASP A 64 -9.24 4.04 8.76
N HIS A 65 -8.09 4.71 8.83
CA HIS A 65 -8.03 6.18 8.87
C HIS A 65 -8.59 6.82 7.60
N TYR A 66 -8.40 6.20 6.45
CA TYR A 66 -9.00 6.66 5.20
C TYR A 66 -10.53 6.51 5.24
N LEU A 67 -11.03 5.34 5.65
CA LEU A 67 -12.46 5.05 5.66
C LEU A 67 -13.23 5.80 6.76
N GLU A 68 -12.57 6.30 7.80
CA GLU A 68 -13.17 7.26 8.73
C GLU A 68 -13.60 8.54 8.03
N VAL A 69 -12.85 8.99 7.02
CA VAL A 69 -13.11 10.22 6.27
C VAL A 69 -13.94 9.96 5.01
N LYS A 70 -13.73 8.82 4.38
CA LYS A 70 -14.34 8.42 3.10
C LYS A 70 -15.05 7.06 3.20
N PRO A 71 -16.06 6.92 4.09
CA PRO A 71 -16.76 5.64 4.28
C PRO A 71 -17.46 5.14 3.01
N GLU A 72 -17.83 6.05 2.10
CA GLU A 72 -18.43 5.73 0.80
C GLU A 72 -17.52 4.87 -0.09
N ASN A 73 -16.21 4.90 0.14
CA ASN A 73 -15.23 4.13 -0.64
C ASN A 73 -14.96 2.72 -0.09
N THR A 74 -15.67 2.29 0.94
CA THR A 74 -15.50 0.95 1.54
C THR A 74 -15.64 -0.17 0.51
N ALA A 75 -16.65 -0.10 -0.35
CA ALA A 75 -16.87 -1.11 -1.39
C ALA A 75 -15.74 -1.11 -2.44
N ALA A 76 -15.21 0.05 -2.78
CA ALA A 76 -14.09 0.19 -3.71
C ALA A 76 -12.81 -0.43 -3.14
N ILE A 77 -12.48 -0.15 -1.88
CA ILE A 77 -11.33 -0.74 -1.18
C ILE A 77 -11.47 -2.28 -1.10
N ARG A 78 -12.62 -2.78 -0.67
CA ARG A 78 -12.87 -4.24 -0.61
C ARG A 78 -12.68 -4.91 -1.97
N ARG A 79 -13.15 -4.27 -3.04
CA ARG A 79 -12.98 -4.79 -4.40
C ARG A 79 -11.51 -4.85 -4.81
N LEU A 80 -10.73 -3.82 -4.52
CA LEU A 80 -9.29 -3.80 -4.83
C LEU A 80 -8.53 -4.88 -4.07
N VAL A 81 -8.84 -5.08 -2.79
CA VAL A 81 -8.24 -6.15 -1.98
C VAL A 81 -8.63 -7.52 -2.52
N LYS A 82 -9.93 -7.74 -2.79
CA LYS A 82 -10.43 -9.01 -3.32
C LYS A 82 -9.81 -9.38 -4.67
N ASN A 83 -9.57 -8.38 -5.52
CA ASN A 83 -8.99 -8.58 -6.84
C ASN A 83 -7.45 -8.63 -6.83
N GLY A 84 -6.81 -8.53 -5.67
CA GLY A 84 -5.36 -8.53 -5.55
C GLY A 84 -4.67 -7.25 -6.00
N LYS A 85 -5.42 -6.18 -6.27
CA LYS A 85 -4.88 -4.88 -6.68
C LYS A 85 -4.39 -4.03 -5.51
N LEU A 86 -4.83 -4.35 -4.30
CA LEU A 86 -4.39 -3.72 -3.07
C LEU A 86 -4.07 -4.80 -2.05
N SER A 87 -2.85 -4.81 -1.53
CA SER A 87 -2.40 -5.70 -0.47
C SER A 87 -2.25 -4.93 0.83
N ILE A 88 -2.94 -5.37 1.88
CA ILE A 88 -2.94 -4.79 3.21
C ILE A 88 -2.81 -5.90 4.26
N GLY A 89 -2.41 -5.53 5.48
CA GLY A 89 -2.23 -6.51 6.55
C GLY A 89 -1.04 -7.45 6.32
N PRO A 90 -0.84 -8.42 7.23
CA PRO A 90 -1.77 -8.87 8.26
C PRO A 90 -1.77 -8.05 9.56
N PHE A 91 -0.86 -7.11 9.71
CA PHE A 91 -0.75 -6.31 10.94
C PHE A 91 -1.66 -5.07 10.88
N TYR A 92 -2.10 -4.61 12.05
CA TYR A 92 -2.78 -3.32 12.14
C TYR A 92 -1.80 -2.18 11.89
N THR A 93 -0.71 -2.17 12.66
CA THR A 93 0.49 -1.36 12.43
C THR A 93 1.71 -2.29 12.44
N GLN A 94 2.80 -1.86 11.81
CA GLN A 94 4.03 -2.63 11.88
C GLN A 94 4.68 -2.52 13.25
N TYR A 95 5.34 -3.61 13.66
CA TYR A 95 6.20 -3.61 14.84
C TYR A 95 7.49 -2.84 14.58
N ASP A 96 7.98 -2.19 15.62
CA ASP A 96 9.36 -1.74 15.68
C ASP A 96 10.30 -2.96 15.75
N GLU A 97 11.47 -2.84 15.16
CA GLU A 97 12.45 -3.94 15.11
C GLU A 97 12.91 -4.46 16.47
N TRP A 98 12.74 -3.65 17.51
CA TRP A 98 13.13 -3.98 18.90
C TRP A 98 11.97 -4.51 19.78
N LEU A 99 10.84 -4.72 19.21
CA LEU A 99 9.68 -5.26 19.94
C LEU A 99 9.55 -6.77 19.84
#